data_b809d887ce34fbe6f8333fed6239242b
#
_entry.id   b809d887ce34fbe6f8333fed6239242b
#
_cell.length_a   1.000
_cell.length_b   1.000
_cell.length_c   1.000
_cell.angle_alpha   90.00
_cell.angle_beta   90.00
_cell.angle_gamma   90.00
#
_symmetry.space_group_name_H-M   'P 1'
#
loop_
_entity.id
_entity.type
_entity.pdbx_description
1 polymer ?
#
loop_
_entity_poly.entity_id
_entity_poly.type
_entity_poly.pdbx_seq_one_letter_code
_entity_poly.pdbx_strand_id
1 'polypeptide(L)' 'MKNNYYLRPEGNKIFMCCGKAKCPSVSVEEGMIKIEDDFGGFVKMKKEEAELIKSAVENLTDNEKG' A
#
# COMPACT_ATOMS: atom_id res chain seq x y z
N MET A 1 -21.01 -3.68 -1.44
CA MET A 1 -20.04 -4.19 -2.35
C MET A 1 -18.91 -4.92 -1.63
N LYS A 2 -18.57 -6.07 -2.11
CA LYS A 2 -17.58 -6.87 -1.45
C LYS A 2 -16.18 -6.46 -1.82
N ASN A 3 -15.33 -6.39 -0.82
CA ASN A 3 -13.94 -6.03 -1.04
C ASN A 3 -13.10 -7.31 -0.99
N ASN A 4 -12.51 -7.67 -2.10
CA ASN A 4 -11.70 -8.88 -2.19
C ASN A 4 -10.22 -8.64 -1.87
N TYR A 5 -9.88 -7.44 -1.50
CA TYR A 5 -8.51 -7.12 -1.17
C TYR A 5 -8.17 -7.59 0.23
N TYR A 6 -6.95 -8.03 0.41
CA TYR A 6 -6.50 -8.51 1.72
C TYR A 6 -5.00 -8.34 1.83
N LEU A 7 -4.52 -8.45 3.05
CA LEU A 7 -3.09 -8.37 3.31
C LEU A 7 -2.52 -9.77 3.35
N ARG A 8 -1.39 -9.95 2.69
CA ARG A 8 -0.71 -11.24 2.65
C ARG A 8 0.73 -11.07 3.10
N PRO A 9 1.04 -11.45 4.34
CA PRO A 9 2.40 -11.34 4.84
C PRO A 9 3.30 -12.39 4.21
N GLU A 10 4.50 -11.98 3.82
CA GLU A 10 5.49 -12.90 3.30
C GLU A 10 6.87 -12.39 3.70
N GLY A 11 7.54 -13.11 4.61
CA GLY A 11 8.82 -12.69 5.08
C GLY A 11 8.73 -11.32 5.75
N ASN A 12 9.51 -10.38 5.25
CA ASN A 12 9.48 -9.03 5.81
C ASN A 12 8.64 -8.06 4.99
N LYS A 13 7.77 -8.58 4.14
CA LYS A 13 6.88 -7.76 3.33
C LYS A 13 5.44 -8.15 3.59
N ILE A 14 4.55 -7.20 3.36
CA ILE A 14 3.12 -7.47 3.39
C ILE A 14 2.56 -7.02 2.05
N PHE A 15 1.98 -7.95 1.31
CA PHE A 15 1.40 -7.66 0.01
C PHE A 15 -0.06 -7.24 0.17
N MET A 16 -0.44 -6.27 -0.64
CA MET A 16 -1.83 -5.83 -0.68
C MET A 16 -2.47 -6.48 -1.89
N CYS A 17 -3.10 -7.61 -1.67
CA CYS A 17 -3.53 -8.49 -2.74
C CYS A 17 -5.02 -8.48 -2.98
N CYS A 18 -5.38 -8.77 -4.20
CA CYS A 18 -6.79 -8.95 -4.56
C CYS A 18 -7.04 -10.36 -5.11
N GLY A 19 -6.12 -11.27 -4.81
CA GLY A 19 -6.25 -12.65 -5.29
C GLY A 19 -5.61 -12.90 -6.63
N LYS A 20 -5.03 -11.87 -7.24
CA LYS A 20 -4.36 -12.03 -8.52
C LYS A 20 -2.86 -11.96 -8.31
N ALA A 21 -2.13 -12.36 -9.33
CA ALA A 21 -0.68 -12.23 -9.29
C ALA A 21 -0.30 -10.77 -9.35
N LYS A 22 0.90 -10.47 -8.88
CA LYS A 22 1.45 -9.12 -8.96
C LYS A 22 0.66 -8.14 -8.12
N CYS A 23 1.05 -8.03 -6.88
CA CYS A 23 0.42 -7.11 -5.95
C CYS A 23 1.48 -6.18 -5.40
N PRO A 24 1.12 -4.92 -5.13
CA PRO A 24 2.06 -4.04 -4.46
C PRO A 24 2.32 -4.51 -3.05
N SER A 25 3.46 -4.12 -2.51
CA SER A 25 3.86 -4.59 -1.20
C SER A 25 4.39 -3.45 -0.35
N VAL A 26 4.36 -3.66 0.95
CA VAL A 26 4.88 -2.72 1.92
C VAL A 26 5.91 -3.44 2.77
N SER A 27 7.04 -2.80 2.99
CA SER A 27 8.07 -3.35 3.85
C SER A 27 8.75 -2.23 4.62
N VAL A 28 9.60 -2.61 5.56
CA VAL A 28 10.39 -1.65 6.31
C VAL A 28 11.85 -1.88 5.94
N GLU A 29 12.53 -0.81 5.56
CA GLU A 29 13.92 -0.89 5.17
C GLU A 29 14.65 0.29 5.75
N GLU A 30 15.63 0.02 6.62
CA GLU A 30 16.42 1.07 7.24
C GLU A 30 15.56 2.08 7.99
N GLY A 31 14.53 1.58 8.67
CA GLY A 31 13.66 2.45 9.43
C GLY A 31 12.65 3.23 8.61
N MET A 32 12.63 3.01 7.31
CA MET A 32 11.70 3.69 6.42
C MET A 32 10.68 2.71 5.88
N ILE A 33 9.51 3.22 5.55
CA ILE A 33 8.48 2.42 4.89
C ILE A 33 8.77 2.44 3.40
N LYS A 34 8.86 1.25 2.82
CA LYS A 34 9.09 1.10 1.39
C LYS A 34 7.86 0.49 0.76
N ILE A 35 7.31 1.15 -0.23
CA ILE A 35 6.15 0.65 -0.95
C ILE A 35 6.57 0.37 -2.37
N GLU A 36 6.39 -0.89 -2.80
CA GLU A 36 6.79 -1.32 -4.13
C GLU A 36 5.55 -1.61 -4.96
N ASP A 37 5.61 -1.21 -6.22
CA ASP A 37 4.51 -1.53 -7.12
C ASP A 37 4.80 -2.85 -7.86
N ASP A 38 3.93 -3.19 -8.80
CA ASP A 38 4.07 -4.43 -9.54
C ASP A 38 5.09 -4.35 -10.67
N PHE A 39 5.58 -3.16 -10.93
CA PHE A 39 6.35 -2.91 -12.14
C PHE A 39 7.79 -2.57 -11.84
N GLY A 40 8.23 -2.79 -10.63
CA GLY A 40 9.62 -2.55 -10.27
C GLY A 40 9.90 -1.18 -9.67
N GLY A 41 8.89 -0.33 -9.56
CA GLY A 41 9.07 0.96 -8.93
C GLY A 41 8.83 0.88 -7.44
N PHE A 42 9.34 1.88 -6.73
CA PHE A 42 9.11 1.92 -5.30
C PHE A 42 9.26 3.35 -4.79
N VAL A 43 8.73 3.60 -3.62
CA VAL A 43 8.91 4.85 -2.90
C VAL A 43 9.27 4.52 -1.47
N LYS A 44 10.00 5.42 -0.83
CA LYS A 44 10.32 5.30 0.58
C LYS A 44 9.81 6.53 1.30
N MET A 45 9.34 6.34 2.51
CA MET A 45 8.81 7.44 3.29
C MET A 45 8.90 7.11 4.77
N LYS A 46 8.75 8.10 5.59
CA LYS A 46 8.72 7.88 7.02
C LYS A 46 7.41 7.21 7.41
N LYS A 47 7.46 6.52 8.54
CA LYS A 47 6.26 5.84 9.02
C LYS A 47 5.11 6.82 9.18
N GLU A 48 5.39 8.01 9.71
CA GLU A 48 4.36 9.00 9.92
C GLU A 48 3.73 9.44 8.61
N GLU A 49 4.53 9.52 7.56
CA GLU A 49 4.01 9.88 6.25
C GLU A 49 3.17 8.75 5.68
N ALA A 50 3.62 7.54 5.85
CA ALA A 50 2.88 6.39 5.34
C ALA A 50 1.52 6.27 6.02
N GLU A 51 1.44 6.61 7.29
CA GLU A 51 0.18 6.53 8.01
C GLU A 51 -0.85 7.52 7.50
N LEU A 52 -0.43 8.55 6.81
CA LEU A 52 -1.35 9.53 6.23
C LEU A 52 -1.93 9.09 4.90
N ILE A 53 -1.41 8.01 4.32
CA ILE A 53 -1.88 7.57 3.01
C ILE A 53 -3.37 7.26 3.05
N LYS A 54 -3.82 6.60 4.10
CA LYS A 54 -5.22 6.25 4.19
C LYS A 54 -6.10 7.48 4.13
N SER A 55 -5.75 8.51 4.89
CA SER A 55 -6.53 9.73 4.89
C SER A 55 -6.48 10.43 3.54
N ALA A 56 -5.30 10.43 2.91
CA ALA A 56 -5.16 11.05 1.61
C ALA A 56 -6.05 10.35 0.58
N VAL A 57 -6.05 9.02 0.62
CA VAL A 57 -6.86 8.25 -0.33
C VAL A 57 -8.33 8.54 -0.10
N GLU A 58 -8.75 8.57 1.16
CA GLU A 58 -10.15 8.82 1.46
C GLU A 58 -10.59 10.21 1.00
N ASN A 59 -9.74 11.20 1.21
CA ASN A 59 -10.07 12.54 0.77
C ASN A 59 -10.15 12.66 -0.75
N LEU A 60 -9.22 12.02 -1.43
CA LEU A 60 -9.20 12.08 -2.89
C LEU A 60 -10.38 11.37 -3.50
N THR A 61 -10.73 10.21 -2.98
CA THR A 61 -11.84 9.46 -3.53
C THR A 61 -13.18 10.11 -3.20
N ASP A 62 -13.28 10.72 -2.04
CA ASP A 62 -14.50 11.45 -1.70
C ASP A 62 -14.73 12.63 -2.65
N ASN A 63 -13.64 13.33 -3.00
CA ASN A 63 -13.74 14.44 -3.94
C ASN A 63 -14.18 13.95 -5.31
N GLU A 64 -13.67 12.80 -5.71
CA GLU A 64 -14.05 12.23 -7.01
C GLU A 64 -15.52 11.90 -7.08
N LYS A 65 -16.05 11.42 -5.97
CA LYS A 65 -17.46 11.07 -5.94
C LYS A 65 -18.34 12.30 -6.00
N GLY A 66 -17.84 13.33 -5.40
CA GLY A 66 -18.56 14.56 -5.24
C GLY A 66 -19.01 15.16 -6.48
#